data_ea47d2edd9059135198cb4e31571d8d2
#
_entry.id   ea47d2edd9059135198cb4e31571d8d2
#
_cell.length_a   1.000
_cell.length_b   1.000
_cell.length_c   1.000
_cell.angle_alpha   90.00
_cell.angle_beta   90.00
_cell.angle_gamma   90.00
#
_symmetry.space_group_name_H-M   'P 1'
#
loop_
_entity.id
_entity.type
_entity.pdbx_description
1 polymer ?
#
loop_
_entity_poly.entity_id
_entity_poly.type
_entity_poly.pdbx_seq_one_letter_code
_entity_poly.pdbx_strand_id
1 'polypeptide(L)'
;TACGGSASSTVASSTASSSVASDSTPAAASGTGKVTVYMPSPAGLADKLAEGFTAKTGIEVEQFQGTTGEILARLEAEAANPVADVVILASWSDGLSMKADDKLESYTPENADLIVDGWLDDDSVLFGYSASAVGVIYNTTVFSTLDADWKDLGNAEYKDQLAIPDPEKSGACKDFVAGYVVKNGWDDFQAMADNGMTVPGANKAALEAVTTGEVGILVAGVDYNAYSSKNK
;
A
#
# COMPACT_ATOMS: atom_id res chain seq x y z
N THR A 1 29.42 -81.30 -16.07
CA THR A 1 30.59 -80.66 -16.63
C THR A 1 30.58 -79.18 -16.21
N ALA A 2 31.21 -78.79 -15.13
CA ALA A 2 32.57 -78.31 -14.88
C ALA A 2 32.83 -76.99 -15.56
N CYS A 3 33.14 -75.95 -14.93
CA CYS A 3 34.25 -75.35 -14.20
C CYS A 3 33.80 -73.88 -13.93
N GLY A 4 33.97 -73.23 -12.83
CA GLY A 4 35.18 -73.06 -12.04
C GLY A 4 35.78 -71.70 -12.34
N GLY A 5 35.78 -70.73 -11.46
CA GLY A 5 36.52 -69.51 -11.64
C GLY A 5 36.31 -68.53 -10.42
N SER A 6 37.38 -68.44 -9.68
CA SER A 6 37.56 -67.77 -8.38
C SER A 6 37.24 -66.30 -8.34
N ALA A 7 36.80 -65.89 -7.18
CA ALA A 7 36.68 -64.51 -6.72
C ALA A 7 38.06 -63.87 -6.48
N SER A 8 38.17 -62.59 -6.82
CA SER A 8 39.22 -61.74 -6.29
C SER A 8 38.57 -60.44 -5.83
N SER A 9 38.57 -60.25 -4.54
CA SER A 9 38.06 -59.07 -3.85
C SER A 9 39.08 -57.94 -3.97
N THR A 10 38.70 -56.85 -4.59
CA THR A 10 39.42 -55.57 -4.52
C THR A 10 38.60 -54.56 -3.73
N VAL A 11 39.17 -54.15 -2.64
CA VAL A 11 38.67 -53.10 -1.77
C VAL A 11 38.87 -51.76 -2.52
N ALA A 12 37.75 -51.10 -2.89
CA ALA A 12 37.81 -49.77 -3.43
C ALA A 12 37.52 -48.76 -2.31
N SER A 13 38.54 -47.96 -2.05
CA SER A 13 38.50 -46.81 -1.12
C SER A 13 37.54 -45.75 -1.65
N SER A 14 36.50 -45.43 -0.88
CA SER A 14 35.57 -44.34 -1.19
C SER A 14 36.20 -43.01 -0.80
N THR A 15 36.71 -42.26 -1.75
CA THR A 15 36.98 -40.84 -1.58
C THR A 15 35.64 -40.07 -1.65
N ALA A 16 35.24 -39.49 -0.53
CA ALA A 16 34.12 -38.56 -0.47
C ALA A 16 34.51 -37.29 -1.21
N SER A 17 33.90 -37.06 -2.38
CA SER A 17 33.92 -35.76 -3.05
C SER A 17 32.94 -34.84 -2.35
N SER A 18 33.46 -33.85 -1.64
CA SER A 18 32.72 -32.73 -1.15
C SER A 18 32.23 -31.91 -2.36
N SER A 19 30.92 -32.00 -2.67
CA SER A 19 30.28 -31.08 -3.58
C SER A 19 30.15 -29.72 -2.87
N VAL A 20 30.97 -28.78 -3.27
CA VAL A 20 30.81 -27.37 -2.96
C VAL A 20 29.51 -26.96 -3.62
N ALA A 21 28.48 -26.64 -2.81
CA ALA A 21 27.28 -26.00 -3.32
C ALA A 21 27.72 -24.64 -3.89
N SER A 22 27.66 -24.52 -5.18
CA SER A 22 27.81 -23.24 -5.87
C SER A 22 26.56 -22.41 -5.48
N ASP A 23 26.82 -21.39 -4.69
CA ASP A 23 25.85 -20.31 -4.40
C ASP A 23 25.63 -19.59 -5.73
N SER A 24 24.63 -20.04 -6.49
CA SER A 24 24.20 -19.36 -7.70
C SER A 24 23.39 -18.13 -7.30
N THR A 25 24.09 -17.01 -7.16
CA THR A 25 23.43 -15.70 -7.19
C THR A 25 22.56 -15.66 -8.45
N PRO A 26 21.23 -15.39 -8.35
CA PRO A 26 20.41 -15.27 -9.54
C PRO A 26 21.00 -14.16 -10.41
N ALA A 27 21.33 -14.48 -11.66
CA ALA A 27 21.72 -13.49 -12.64
C ALA A 27 20.56 -12.48 -12.73
N ALA A 28 20.82 -11.21 -12.46
CA ALA A 28 19.86 -10.15 -12.67
C ALA A 28 19.38 -10.23 -14.13
N ALA A 29 18.08 -10.39 -14.32
CA ALA A 29 17.50 -10.36 -15.66
C ALA A 29 17.77 -8.97 -16.24
N SER A 30 18.58 -8.89 -17.31
CA SER A 30 18.88 -7.63 -18.00
C SER A 30 17.71 -7.30 -18.92
N GLY A 31 16.63 -6.76 -18.36
CA GLY A 31 15.55 -6.15 -19.13
C GLY A 31 16.05 -4.83 -19.74
N THR A 32 15.65 -4.55 -20.98
CA THR A 32 15.83 -3.24 -21.59
C THR A 32 14.46 -2.62 -21.77
N GLY A 33 14.25 -1.42 -21.27
CA GLY A 33 12.97 -0.74 -21.37
C GLY A 33 12.71 0.16 -20.18
N LYS A 34 11.50 0.69 -20.16
CA LYS A 34 10.99 1.58 -19.12
C LYS A 34 9.59 1.13 -18.73
N VAL A 35 9.28 1.21 -17.45
CA VAL A 35 7.93 1.03 -16.91
C VAL A 35 7.47 2.32 -16.26
N THR A 36 6.27 2.76 -16.59
CA THR A 36 5.65 3.97 -16.02
C THR A 36 4.69 3.58 -14.90
N VAL A 37 4.96 4.08 -13.69
CA VAL A 37 4.21 3.72 -12.48
C VAL A 37 3.56 4.96 -11.87
N TYR A 38 2.24 4.93 -11.70
CA TYR A 38 1.50 5.97 -10.99
C TYR A 38 1.24 5.52 -9.56
N MET A 39 1.64 6.33 -8.56
CA MET A 39 1.55 5.91 -7.17
C MET A 39 1.33 7.07 -6.18
N PRO A 40 0.46 6.89 -5.16
CA PRO A 40 0.20 7.87 -4.10
C PRO A 40 1.13 7.68 -2.89
N SER A 41 2.14 6.84 -3.01
CA SER A 41 3.04 6.48 -1.92
C SER A 41 3.89 7.67 -1.46
N PRO A 42 4.29 7.74 -0.17
CA PRO A 42 5.30 8.69 0.25
C PRO A 42 6.57 8.58 -0.59
N ALA A 43 7.16 9.71 -0.98
CA ALA A 43 8.28 9.77 -1.93
C ALA A 43 9.42 8.79 -1.58
N GLY A 44 9.82 8.72 -0.31
CA GLY A 44 10.89 7.81 0.10
C GLY A 44 10.56 6.31 -0.06
N LEU A 45 9.28 5.92 0.01
CA LEU A 45 8.85 4.55 -0.30
C LEU A 45 8.81 4.33 -1.80
N ALA A 46 8.27 5.26 -2.56
CA ALA A 46 8.20 5.21 -4.01
C ALA A 46 9.59 5.06 -4.63
N ASP A 47 10.55 5.87 -4.18
CA ASP A 47 11.95 5.82 -4.65
C ASP A 47 12.58 4.46 -4.34
N LYS A 48 12.37 3.92 -3.14
CA LYS A 48 12.91 2.59 -2.76
C LYS A 48 12.31 1.45 -3.58
N LEU A 49 11.02 1.50 -3.89
CA LEU A 49 10.39 0.52 -4.77
C LEU A 49 10.98 0.58 -6.18
N ALA A 50 11.13 1.77 -6.75
CA ALA A 50 11.72 1.98 -8.07
C ALA A 50 13.19 1.54 -8.13
N GLU A 51 14.01 1.97 -7.16
CA GLU A 51 15.42 1.56 -7.04
C GLU A 51 15.55 0.03 -6.96
N GLY A 52 14.75 -0.62 -6.10
CA GLY A 52 14.77 -2.06 -5.90
C GLY A 52 14.35 -2.83 -7.15
N PHE A 53 13.32 -2.37 -7.85
CA PHE A 53 12.87 -2.97 -9.11
C PHE A 53 13.94 -2.83 -10.20
N THR A 54 14.47 -1.64 -10.41
CA THR A 54 15.53 -1.38 -11.40
C THR A 54 16.79 -2.19 -11.09
N ALA A 55 17.20 -2.27 -9.82
CA ALA A 55 18.36 -3.06 -9.41
C ALA A 55 18.17 -4.56 -9.69
N LYS A 56 16.94 -5.09 -9.53
CA LYS A 56 16.63 -6.50 -9.77
C LYS A 56 16.46 -6.83 -11.25
N THR A 57 15.89 -5.94 -12.05
CA THR A 57 15.45 -6.24 -13.42
C THR A 57 16.28 -5.56 -14.51
N GLY A 58 16.96 -4.45 -14.19
CA GLY A 58 17.62 -3.58 -15.17
C GLY A 58 16.64 -2.65 -15.91
N ILE A 59 15.32 -2.73 -15.63
CA ILE A 59 14.29 -1.89 -16.25
C ILE A 59 14.19 -0.55 -15.50
N GLU A 60 14.20 0.55 -16.23
CA GLU A 60 14.02 1.88 -15.66
C GLU A 60 12.56 2.10 -15.19
N VAL A 61 12.38 2.74 -14.04
CA VAL A 61 11.05 3.11 -13.53
C VAL A 61 10.85 4.60 -13.66
N GLU A 62 9.87 5.01 -14.47
CA GLU A 62 9.37 6.38 -14.51
C GLU A 62 8.17 6.51 -13.57
N GLN A 63 8.23 7.47 -12.63
CA GLN A 63 7.21 7.62 -11.60
C GLN A 63 6.38 8.86 -11.82
N PHE A 64 5.06 8.74 -11.66
CA PHE A 64 4.19 9.85 -11.35
C PHE A 64 3.67 9.70 -9.92
N GLN A 65 4.00 10.66 -9.06
CA GLN A 65 3.55 10.70 -7.67
C GLN A 65 2.46 11.74 -7.52
N GLY A 66 1.34 11.34 -6.93
CA GLY A 66 0.20 12.20 -6.68
C GLY A 66 -0.70 11.61 -5.60
N THR A 67 -1.76 12.28 -5.25
CA THR A 67 -2.84 11.71 -4.43
C THR A 67 -3.60 10.65 -5.23
N THR A 68 -4.32 9.74 -4.56
CA THR A 68 -5.19 8.77 -5.26
C THR A 68 -6.15 9.47 -6.22
N GLY A 69 -6.77 10.59 -5.81
CA GLY A 69 -7.66 11.36 -6.68
C GLY A 69 -6.98 11.94 -7.90
N GLU A 70 -5.75 12.49 -7.76
CA GLU A 70 -4.97 13.00 -8.89
C GLU A 70 -4.58 11.89 -9.87
N ILE A 71 -4.23 10.72 -9.36
CA ILE A 71 -3.92 9.55 -10.20
C ILE A 71 -5.15 9.10 -10.98
N LEU A 72 -6.31 8.96 -10.33
CA LEU A 72 -7.55 8.57 -10.99
C LEU A 72 -7.97 9.60 -12.05
N ALA A 73 -7.88 10.89 -11.75
CA ALA A 73 -8.18 11.96 -12.72
C ALA A 73 -7.23 11.94 -13.92
N ARG A 74 -5.95 11.63 -13.69
CA ARG A 74 -4.96 11.51 -14.75
C ARG A 74 -5.22 10.29 -15.65
N LEU A 75 -5.51 9.13 -15.06
CA LEU A 75 -5.88 7.93 -15.81
C LEU A 75 -7.10 8.16 -16.69
N GLU A 76 -8.10 8.89 -16.20
CA GLU A 76 -9.27 9.26 -16.98
C GLU A 76 -8.92 10.20 -18.14
N ALA A 77 -8.08 11.19 -17.91
CA ALA A 77 -7.61 12.11 -18.95
C ALA A 77 -6.78 11.41 -20.03
N GLU A 78 -6.07 10.35 -19.68
CA GLU A 78 -5.21 9.55 -20.56
C GLU A 78 -5.93 8.32 -21.15
N ALA A 79 -7.22 8.12 -20.88
CA ALA A 79 -7.96 6.90 -21.27
C ALA A 79 -7.89 6.59 -22.77
N ALA A 80 -7.81 7.61 -23.64
CA ALA A 80 -7.67 7.44 -25.09
C ALA A 80 -6.27 6.99 -25.53
N ASN A 81 -5.24 7.28 -24.73
CA ASN A 81 -3.85 6.91 -24.96
C ASN A 81 -3.19 6.63 -23.60
N PRO A 82 -3.38 5.44 -23.03
CA PRO A 82 -2.86 5.09 -21.72
C PRO A 82 -1.33 5.23 -21.64
N VAL A 83 -0.84 5.83 -20.56
CA VAL A 83 0.59 6.06 -20.32
C VAL A 83 1.12 5.20 -19.17
N ALA A 84 0.29 4.97 -18.15
CA ALA A 84 0.67 4.14 -17.02
C ALA A 84 0.67 2.66 -17.38
N ASP A 85 1.79 1.98 -17.10
CA ASP A 85 1.88 0.52 -17.18
C ASP A 85 1.43 -0.13 -15.86
N VAL A 86 1.69 0.53 -14.73
CA VAL A 86 1.33 0.05 -13.39
C VAL A 86 0.72 1.17 -12.59
N VAL A 87 -0.36 0.86 -11.89
CA VAL A 87 -1.03 1.80 -10.98
C VAL A 87 -1.03 1.24 -9.57
N ILE A 88 -0.56 2.01 -8.63
CA ILE A 88 -0.69 1.75 -7.20
C ILE A 88 -1.77 2.69 -6.66
N LEU A 89 -2.70 2.18 -5.87
CA LEU A 89 -3.77 2.94 -5.24
C LEU A 89 -3.79 2.68 -3.74
N ALA A 90 -4.25 3.65 -2.97
CA ALA A 90 -4.44 3.51 -1.53
C ALA A 90 -5.88 3.07 -1.17
N SER A 91 -6.61 2.55 -2.16
CA SER A 91 -8.00 2.15 -2.04
C SER A 91 -8.24 0.87 -2.83
N TRP A 92 -8.72 -0.17 -2.14
CA TRP A 92 -9.13 -1.42 -2.78
C TRP A 92 -10.39 -1.21 -3.63
N SER A 93 -11.32 -0.38 -3.16
CA SER A 93 -12.57 -0.09 -3.87
C SER A 93 -12.35 0.60 -5.21
N ASP A 94 -11.35 1.48 -5.32
CA ASP A 94 -10.97 2.09 -6.60
C ASP A 94 -10.42 1.05 -7.59
N GLY A 95 -9.60 0.09 -7.11
CA GLY A 95 -9.14 -1.03 -7.91
C GLY A 95 -10.28 -1.90 -8.44
N LEU A 96 -11.27 -2.20 -7.58
CA LEU A 96 -12.47 -2.93 -7.99
C LEU A 96 -13.31 -2.17 -9.02
N SER A 97 -13.39 -0.84 -8.92
CA SER A 97 -14.07 -0.01 -9.92
C SER A 97 -13.34 -0.05 -11.27
N MET A 98 -12.01 0.03 -11.26
CA MET A 98 -11.21 -0.11 -12.49
C MET A 98 -11.38 -1.51 -13.14
N LYS A 99 -11.47 -2.56 -12.31
CA LYS A 99 -11.77 -3.92 -12.78
C LYS A 99 -13.14 -3.99 -13.43
N ALA A 100 -14.18 -3.43 -12.80
CA ALA A 100 -15.54 -3.41 -13.34
C ALA A 100 -15.67 -2.66 -14.67
N ASP A 101 -14.77 -1.71 -14.90
CA ASP A 101 -14.67 -0.90 -16.13
C ASP A 101 -13.72 -1.52 -17.18
N ASP A 102 -13.26 -2.76 -17.00
CA ASP A 102 -12.30 -3.46 -17.88
C ASP A 102 -10.99 -2.66 -18.15
N LYS A 103 -10.52 -1.90 -17.14
CA LYS A 103 -9.32 -1.05 -17.25
C LYS A 103 -8.03 -1.74 -16.79
N LEU A 104 -8.10 -2.99 -16.35
CA LEU A 104 -6.98 -3.74 -15.79
C LEU A 104 -6.71 -5.02 -16.59
N GLU A 105 -5.43 -5.31 -16.81
CA GLU A 105 -5.00 -6.59 -17.37
C GLU A 105 -4.65 -7.60 -16.29
N SER A 106 -4.88 -8.88 -16.56
CA SER A 106 -4.51 -9.98 -15.66
C SER A 106 -3.00 -10.16 -15.63
N TYR A 107 -2.45 -10.19 -14.43
CA TYR A 107 -1.03 -10.45 -14.18
C TYR A 107 -0.85 -11.22 -12.88
N THR A 108 -0.21 -12.38 -12.97
CA THR A 108 0.15 -13.15 -11.77
C THR A 108 1.62 -12.89 -11.42
N PRO A 109 1.92 -12.27 -10.27
CA PRO A 109 3.30 -12.05 -9.82
C PRO A 109 4.06 -13.37 -9.63
N GLU A 110 5.37 -13.37 -9.87
CA GLU A 110 6.23 -14.57 -9.66
C GLU A 110 6.12 -15.15 -8.24
N ASN A 111 5.88 -14.28 -7.25
CA ASN A 111 5.74 -14.62 -5.84
C ASN A 111 4.30 -14.50 -5.33
N ALA A 112 3.32 -14.82 -6.19
CA ALA A 112 1.90 -14.76 -5.82
C ALA A 112 1.55 -15.63 -4.61
N ASP A 113 2.30 -16.71 -4.38
CA ASP A 113 2.19 -17.59 -3.20
C ASP A 113 2.57 -16.92 -1.87
N LEU A 114 3.25 -15.77 -1.92
CA LEU A 114 3.58 -14.95 -0.74
C LEU A 114 2.55 -13.86 -0.45
N ILE A 115 1.59 -13.66 -1.36
CA ILE A 115 0.50 -12.70 -1.14
C ILE A 115 -0.44 -13.25 -0.07
N VAL A 116 -0.85 -12.40 0.85
CA VAL A 116 -1.77 -12.76 1.93
C VAL A 116 -3.10 -13.27 1.33
N ASP A 117 -3.66 -14.31 1.91
CA ASP A 117 -4.93 -14.88 1.48
C ASP A 117 -6.02 -13.81 1.38
N GLY A 118 -6.70 -13.73 0.24
CA GLY A 118 -7.72 -12.73 -0.04
C GLY A 118 -7.18 -11.37 -0.52
N TRP A 119 -5.87 -11.21 -0.66
CA TRP A 119 -5.25 -9.98 -1.20
C TRP A 119 -4.90 -10.09 -2.68
N LEU A 120 -5.07 -11.23 -3.29
CA LEU A 120 -5.04 -11.42 -4.74
C LEU A 120 -6.48 -11.57 -5.22
N ASP A 121 -6.86 -10.78 -6.20
CA ASP A 121 -8.16 -10.87 -6.84
C ASP A 121 -8.29 -12.17 -7.64
N ASP A 122 -9.49 -12.75 -7.71
CA ASP A 122 -9.74 -14.04 -8.37
C ASP A 122 -9.35 -14.04 -9.86
N ASP A 123 -9.47 -12.90 -10.53
CA ASP A 123 -9.08 -12.74 -11.95
C ASP A 123 -7.61 -12.30 -12.10
N SER A 124 -6.87 -12.15 -11.00
CA SER A 124 -5.47 -11.72 -10.95
C SER A 124 -5.24 -10.36 -11.65
N VAL A 125 -6.18 -9.43 -11.56
CA VAL A 125 -6.07 -8.08 -12.15
C VAL A 125 -5.61 -7.03 -11.13
N LEU A 126 -5.71 -7.34 -9.82
CA LEU A 126 -5.24 -6.49 -8.74
C LEU A 126 -4.79 -7.31 -7.54
N PHE A 127 -3.84 -6.79 -6.78
CA PHE A 127 -3.36 -7.43 -5.54
C PHE A 127 -2.87 -6.40 -4.52
N GLY A 128 -3.05 -6.73 -3.24
CA GLY A 128 -2.52 -5.97 -2.13
C GLY A 128 -1.05 -6.31 -1.87
N TYR A 129 -0.20 -5.29 -1.75
CA TYR A 129 1.21 -5.47 -1.38
C TYR A 129 1.52 -4.96 0.03
N SER A 130 0.64 -4.12 0.58
CA SER A 130 0.73 -3.59 1.95
C SER A 130 -0.65 -3.20 2.46
N ALA A 131 -0.77 -3.07 3.78
CA ALA A 131 -1.94 -2.48 4.42
C ALA A 131 -1.51 -1.42 5.42
N SER A 132 -2.34 -0.41 5.59
CA SER A 132 -2.21 0.61 6.62
C SER A 132 -3.47 0.65 7.47
N ALA A 133 -3.31 0.86 8.77
CA ALA A 133 -4.43 1.07 9.66
C ALA A 133 -4.91 2.52 9.59
N VAL A 134 -6.22 2.70 9.53
CA VAL A 134 -6.84 4.02 9.73
C VAL A 134 -7.34 4.12 11.16
N GLY A 135 -7.02 5.23 11.82
CA GLY A 135 -7.38 5.47 13.22
C GLY A 135 -7.53 6.96 13.52
N VAL A 136 -7.87 7.26 14.76
CA VAL A 136 -7.86 8.63 15.26
C VAL A 136 -6.44 8.99 15.69
N ILE A 137 -5.92 10.09 15.15
CA ILE A 137 -4.64 10.68 15.57
C ILE A 137 -4.92 12.00 16.27
N TYR A 138 -4.31 12.23 17.42
CA TYR A 138 -4.51 13.48 18.15
C TYR A 138 -3.19 14.13 18.56
N ASN A 139 -3.23 15.45 18.69
CA ASN A 139 -2.09 16.24 19.16
C ASN A 139 -2.05 16.25 20.69
N THR A 140 -1.01 15.67 21.28
CA THR A 140 -0.85 15.55 22.73
C THR A 140 -0.59 16.88 23.44
N THR A 141 -0.32 17.97 22.71
CA THR A 141 -0.25 19.31 23.27
C THR A 141 -1.61 19.98 23.40
N VAL A 142 -2.62 19.51 22.64
CA VAL A 142 -4.02 19.98 22.70
C VAL A 142 -4.81 19.08 23.66
N PHE A 143 -4.71 17.77 23.50
CA PHE A 143 -5.36 16.79 24.35
C PHE A 143 -4.30 15.90 24.99
N SER A 144 -4.15 15.95 26.30
CA SER A 144 -3.17 15.11 27.02
C SER A 144 -3.50 13.60 26.88
N THR A 145 -4.76 13.28 26.79
CA THR A 145 -5.32 11.95 26.51
C THR A 145 -6.57 12.12 25.65
N LEU A 146 -6.87 11.13 24.84
CA LEU A 146 -8.13 11.03 24.11
C LEU A 146 -8.76 9.68 24.41
N ASP A 147 -9.87 9.70 25.12
CA ASP A 147 -10.69 8.52 25.44
C ASP A 147 -12.03 8.66 24.68
N ALA A 148 -11.97 8.55 23.36
CA ALA A 148 -13.10 8.71 22.46
C ALA A 148 -13.04 7.71 21.34
N ASP A 149 -14.18 7.13 20.99
CA ASP A 149 -14.38 6.39 19.75
C ASP A 149 -14.91 7.36 18.67
N TRP A 150 -14.91 6.96 17.40
CA TRP A 150 -15.41 7.82 16.30
C TRP A 150 -16.79 8.40 16.56
N LYS A 151 -17.74 7.61 17.11
CA LYS A 151 -19.09 8.05 17.45
C LYS A 151 -19.15 9.19 18.48
N ASP A 152 -18.09 9.31 19.31
CA ASP A 152 -18.02 10.30 20.40
C ASP A 152 -17.46 11.64 19.91
N LEU A 153 -16.81 11.68 18.73
CA LEU A 153 -16.16 12.88 18.21
C LEU A 153 -17.12 14.00 17.81
N GLY A 154 -18.42 13.71 17.65
CA GLY A 154 -19.46 14.72 17.51
C GLY A 154 -19.83 15.47 18.79
N ASN A 155 -19.27 15.08 19.96
CA ASN A 155 -19.58 15.72 21.24
C ASN A 155 -19.02 17.15 21.33
N ALA A 156 -19.70 18.01 22.09
CA ALA A 156 -19.36 19.43 22.22
C ALA A 156 -17.94 19.71 22.75
N GLU A 157 -17.32 18.77 23.46
CA GLU A 157 -15.96 18.90 23.97
C GLU A 157 -14.89 18.91 22.85
N TYR A 158 -15.21 18.35 21.66
CA TYR A 158 -14.35 18.33 20.48
C TYR A 158 -14.72 19.40 19.45
N LYS A 159 -15.54 20.37 19.85
CA LYS A 159 -16.00 21.44 18.94
C LYS A 159 -14.81 22.20 18.34
N ASP A 160 -14.85 22.35 17.00
CA ASP A 160 -13.83 23.04 16.21
C ASP A 160 -12.41 22.41 16.34
N GLN A 161 -12.33 21.13 16.76
CA GLN A 161 -11.06 20.42 16.99
C GLN A 161 -10.83 19.26 16.01
N LEU A 162 -11.67 19.09 15.01
CA LEU A 162 -11.67 17.94 14.14
C LEU A 162 -11.21 18.30 12.71
N ALA A 163 -10.36 17.45 12.14
CA ALA A 163 -10.08 17.44 10.71
C ALA A 163 -10.22 16.01 10.16
N ILE A 164 -10.66 15.90 8.92
CA ILE A 164 -10.67 14.64 8.16
C ILE A 164 -10.01 14.87 6.80
N PRO A 165 -9.23 13.93 6.27
CA PRO A 165 -8.76 14.02 4.88
C PRO A 165 -9.94 14.03 3.91
N ASP A 166 -9.80 14.73 2.80
CA ASP A 166 -10.77 14.74 1.72
C ASP A 166 -10.86 13.33 1.09
N PRO A 167 -12.03 12.65 1.16
CA PRO A 167 -12.19 11.31 0.60
C PRO A 167 -12.00 11.24 -0.92
N GLU A 168 -12.19 12.36 -1.63
CA GLU A 168 -11.93 12.42 -3.09
C GLU A 168 -10.44 12.41 -3.42
N LYS A 169 -9.58 12.80 -2.47
CA LYS A 169 -8.12 12.86 -2.62
C LYS A 169 -7.39 11.73 -1.91
N SER A 170 -7.98 11.20 -0.83
CA SER A 170 -7.40 10.13 -0.02
C SER A 170 -8.17 8.84 -0.18
N GLY A 171 -7.59 7.85 -0.88
CA GLY A 171 -8.20 6.53 -1.02
C GLY A 171 -8.43 5.83 0.32
N ALA A 172 -7.49 5.93 1.26
CA ALA A 172 -7.65 5.36 2.61
C ALA A 172 -8.83 6.00 3.38
N CYS A 173 -9.01 7.33 3.26
CA CYS A 173 -10.15 8.01 3.86
C CYS A 173 -11.46 7.62 3.17
N LYS A 174 -11.48 7.50 1.84
CA LYS A 174 -12.64 7.03 1.08
C LYS A 174 -13.11 5.66 1.56
N ASP A 175 -12.20 4.69 1.62
CA ASP A 175 -12.52 3.32 2.05
C ASP A 175 -12.97 3.28 3.52
N PHE A 176 -12.34 4.09 4.39
CA PHE A 176 -12.77 4.23 5.78
C PHE A 176 -14.20 4.78 5.89
N VAL A 177 -14.48 5.91 5.23
CA VAL A 177 -15.82 6.54 5.27
C VAL A 177 -16.87 5.59 4.71
N ALA A 178 -16.60 4.96 3.57
CA ALA A 178 -17.53 4.01 2.96
C ALA A 178 -17.81 2.82 3.89
N GLY A 179 -16.77 2.21 4.46
CA GLY A 179 -16.91 1.08 5.38
C GLY A 179 -17.62 1.46 6.68
N TYR A 180 -17.32 2.65 7.22
CA TYR A 180 -17.96 3.16 8.43
C TYR A 180 -19.45 3.39 8.22
N VAL A 181 -19.81 4.07 7.12
CA VAL A 181 -21.20 4.43 6.80
C VAL A 181 -22.05 3.19 6.51
N VAL A 182 -21.50 2.21 5.81
CA VAL A 182 -22.22 0.93 5.59
C VAL A 182 -22.61 0.27 6.91
N LYS A 183 -21.76 0.38 7.92
CA LYS A 183 -21.98 -0.25 9.23
C LYS A 183 -22.81 0.61 10.19
N ASN A 184 -22.58 1.91 10.23
CA ASN A 184 -23.07 2.80 11.30
C ASN A 184 -24.03 3.89 10.79
N GLY A 185 -24.11 4.12 9.47
CA GLY A 185 -24.86 5.26 8.91
C GLY A 185 -24.04 6.55 8.87
N TRP A 186 -24.70 7.65 8.51
CA TRP A 186 -24.10 8.98 8.35
C TRP A 186 -24.16 9.86 9.60
N ASP A 187 -24.93 9.48 10.62
CA ASP A 187 -25.28 10.36 11.75
C ASP A 187 -24.04 10.85 12.51
N ASP A 188 -23.03 9.99 12.71
CA ASP A 188 -21.81 10.38 13.40
C ASP A 188 -20.98 11.38 12.58
N PHE A 189 -20.89 11.21 11.26
CA PHE A 189 -20.23 12.18 10.39
C PHE A 189 -20.98 13.51 10.32
N GLN A 190 -22.32 13.48 10.32
CA GLN A 190 -23.12 14.69 10.39
C GLN A 190 -22.89 15.42 11.71
N ALA A 191 -22.86 14.70 12.84
CA ALA A 191 -22.57 15.28 14.14
C ALA A 191 -21.16 15.91 14.20
N MET A 192 -20.14 15.25 13.63
CA MET A 192 -18.79 15.80 13.53
C MET A 192 -18.76 17.06 12.64
N ALA A 193 -19.49 17.06 11.51
CA ALA A 193 -19.59 18.21 10.62
C ALA A 193 -20.28 19.39 11.31
N ASP A 194 -21.39 19.16 11.99
CA ASP A 194 -22.11 20.17 12.77
C ASP A 194 -21.27 20.71 13.93
N ASN A 195 -20.32 19.90 14.43
CA ASN A 195 -19.37 20.25 15.47
C ASN A 195 -18.11 20.97 14.93
N GLY A 196 -18.09 21.37 13.66
CA GLY A 196 -17.03 22.17 13.06
C GLY A 196 -15.88 21.38 12.47
N MET A 197 -16.06 20.11 12.10
CA MET A 197 -15.04 19.31 11.42
C MET A 197 -14.63 19.96 10.09
N THR A 198 -13.33 20.07 9.86
CA THR A 198 -12.75 20.65 8.64
C THR A 198 -12.22 19.58 7.70
N VAL A 199 -12.13 19.91 6.40
CA VAL A 199 -11.58 19.06 5.33
C VAL A 199 -10.44 19.81 4.64
N PRO A 200 -9.22 19.87 5.22
CA PRO A 200 -8.14 20.70 4.70
C PRO A 200 -7.58 20.25 3.36
N GLY A 201 -7.76 18.99 2.99
CA GLY A 201 -7.25 18.38 1.77
C GLY A 201 -6.87 16.92 1.95
N ALA A 202 -5.88 16.42 1.20
CA ALA A 202 -5.41 15.04 1.34
C ALA A 202 -4.71 14.79 2.69
N ASN A 203 -4.29 13.55 2.96
CA ASN A 203 -3.69 13.12 4.22
C ASN A 203 -2.62 14.06 4.78
N LYS A 204 -1.76 14.62 3.92
CA LYS A 204 -0.69 15.53 4.36
C LYS A 204 -1.24 16.83 4.94
N ALA A 205 -2.19 17.46 4.27
CA ALA A 205 -2.79 18.72 4.73
C ALA A 205 -3.61 18.52 6.02
N ALA A 206 -4.36 17.43 6.11
CA ALA A 206 -5.12 17.09 7.30
C ALA A 206 -4.21 16.77 8.52
N LEU A 207 -3.09 16.08 8.28
CA LEU A 207 -2.07 15.84 9.32
C LEU A 207 -1.40 17.15 9.77
N GLU A 208 -1.11 18.06 8.82
CA GLU A 208 -0.49 19.35 9.11
C GLU A 208 -1.36 20.21 10.02
N ALA A 209 -2.68 20.27 9.77
CA ALA A 209 -3.63 20.98 10.64
C ALA A 209 -3.57 20.47 12.10
N VAL A 210 -3.39 19.16 12.30
CA VAL A 210 -3.25 18.59 13.65
C VAL A 210 -1.86 18.82 14.24
N THR A 211 -0.80 18.65 13.47
CA THR A 211 0.57 18.79 13.99
C THR A 211 0.93 20.25 14.31
N THR A 212 0.33 21.22 13.63
CA THR A 212 0.48 22.65 13.93
C THR A 212 -0.41 23.12 15.08
N GLY A 213 -1.38 22.32 15.50
CA GLY A 213 -2.34 22.66 16.55
C GLY A 213 -3.47 23.56 16.08
N GLU A 214 -3.71 23.68 14.78
CA GLU A 214 -4.90 24.35 14.22
C GLU A 214 -6.17 23.62 14.67
N VAL A 215 -6.13 22.28 14.67
CA VAL A 215 -7.12 21.40 15.31
C VAL A 215 -6.39 20.32 16.12
N GLY A 216 -7.11 19.70 17.05
CA GLY A 216 -6.52 18.71 17.95
C GLY A 216 -6.59 17.26 17.45
N ILE A 217 -7.49 16.92 16.53
CA ILE A 217 -7.85 15.55 16.19
C ILE A 217 -7.95 15.35 14.66
N LEU A 218 -7.29 14.31 14.17
CA LEU A 218 -7.43 13.79 12.82
C LEU A 218 -8.33 12.55 12.86
N VAL A 219 -9.51 12.64 12.28
CA VAL A 219 -10.58 11.63 12.38
C VAL A 219 -10.24 10.33 11.64
N ALA A 220 -9.60 10.43 10.48
CA ALA A 220 -9.21 9.29 9.65
C ALA A 220 -7.72 9.37 9.32
N GLY A 221 -6.88 9.30 10.34
CA GLY A 221 -5.42 9.31 10.19
C GLY A 221 -4.89 7.94 9.82
N VAL A 222 -3.92 7.90 8.93
CA VAL A 222 -3.22 6.66 8.56
C VAL A 222 -2.04 6.46 9.50
N ASP A 223 -1.79 5.24 9.96
CA ASP A 223 -0.81 4.87 10.98
C ASP A 223 0.60 5.41 10.71
N TYR A 224 1.10 5.37 9.47
CA TYR A 224 2.42 5.91 9.12
C TYR A 224 2.53 7.42 9.37
N ASN A 225 1.42 8.16 9.34
CA ASN A 225 1.37 9.58 9.68
C ASN A 225 1.66 9.81 11.17
N ALA A 226 1.07 8.98 12.04
CA ALA A 226 1.35 9.02 13.47
C ALA A 226 2.83 8.72 13.76
N TYR A 227 3.39 7.66 13.15
CA TYR A 227 4.80 7.31 13.31
C TYR A 227 5.75 8.39 12.81
N SER A 228 5.47 9.00 11.66
CA SER A 228 6.30 10.07 11.10
C SER A 228 6.30 11.35 11.93
N SER A 229 5.22 11.61 12.67
CA SER A 229 5.04 12.82 13.49
C SER A 229 5.52 12.65 14.94
N LYS A 230 5.51 11.43 15.49
CA LYS A 230 5.91 11.14 16.87
C LYS A 230 7.37 11.48 17.19
N ASN A 231 8.24 11.51 16.18
CA ASN A 231 9.67 11.68 16.34
C ASN A 231 10.19 13.06 15.88
N LYS A 232 9.29 14.00 15.67
CA LYS A 232 9.61 15.41 15.35
C LYS A 232 9.28 16.32 16.52
#